data_dd5fda0c29366a123b53ed2970cada0a
#
_entry.id   dd5fda0c29366a123b53ed2970cada0a
#
_cell.length_a   1.000
_cell.length_b   1.000
_cell.length_c   1.000
_cell.angle_alpha   90.00
_cell.angle_beta   90.00
_cell.angle_gamma   90.00
#
_symmetry.space_group_name_H-M   'P 1'
#
loop_
_entity.id
_entity.type
_entity.pdbx_description
1 polymer ?
#
loop_
_entity_poly.entity_id
_entity_poly.type
_entity_poly.pdbx_seq_one_letter_code
_entity_poly.pdbx_strand_id
1 'polypeptide(L)'
;MYFPENEGMLKHFSPGMTDKRFLEAEIKRWLVSEERSRQLAGDDYYNGKHEILSRERTAIGRDGRLEKVDNLPNNRIVDNQYAKAVDQKANYLCGKPITFDAENADYGAALTGFFNRRRQRLFHIIAEYALNGGKSWVCPYYDNGELSFALFPAYEVLPFWNDAAHTKLDCAVHFFSVYEYDDYGTEHRVDKVEVFHGGGIDRFIWENGLQPDTDAPSGAYVSVTDTRSGVAKAYNWERIPLVCFKANHHEIPLICRVKCLQDALNLMESDFINSMEEDVRNTVLVIKNYDGENLGEFRKNLATYGAVKVRTVEGAEGGVDTLTINVNVENYKAVTELLKKAIIENARTFDAKDDRLTGNPNQMNIQSMYSDIDLDANCTETEFQAAFEELLFFVNSYFANAGIGNFRNESVNVIFNRDILVNESETIDNCGKSRGMISDETLVKMHPWVDDPVTELARIAAEREKSAEQNDAYGQMFGGTNNTGGVGNEKQ
;
A
#
# COMPACT_ATOMS: atom_id res chain seq x y z
N MET A 1 22.35 0.25 5.63
CA MET A 1 23.65 -0.41 5.39
C MET A 1 23.44 -1.31 4.18
N TYR A 2 23.94 -0.88 3.04
CA TYR A 2 23.82 -1.62 1.79
C TYR A 2 24.68 -2.88 1.95
N PHE A 3 24.06 -4.03 2.00
CA PHE A 3 24.80 -5.28 1.88
C PHE A 3 24.92 -5.59 0.39
N PRO A 4 26.12 -5.59 -0.18
CA PRO A 4 26.35 -6.00 -1.56
C PRO A 4 26.25 -7.54 -1.68
N GLU A 5 25.22 -8.12 -1.09
CA GLU A 5 25.04 -9.56 -1.09
C GLU A 5 24.57 -10.11 -2.43
N ASN A 6 24.07 -9.21 -3.30
CA ASN A 6 23.65 -9.53 -4.67
C ASN A 6 24.43 -8.81 -5.77
N GLU A 7 25.42 -7.99 -5.43
CA GLU A 7 26.39 -7.57 -6.45
C GLU A 7 26.96 -8.84 -7.05
N GLY A 8 26.75 -9.01 -8.37
CA GLY A 8 27.23 -10.12 -9.20
C GLY A 8 28.34 -10.91 -8.55
N MET A 9 27.96 -11.65 -7.52
CA MET A 9 28.93 -12.40 -6.77
C MET A 9 29.54 -13.33 -7.79
N LEU A 10 30.80 -13.11 -8.06
CA LEU A 10 31.71 -14.19 -8.42
C LEU A 10 31.61 -15.23 -7.28
N LYS A 11 30.45 -15.90 -7.22
CA LYS A 11 30.23 -17.01 -6.32
C LYS A 11 31.15 -18.08 -6.83
N HIS A 12 32.27 -18.24 -6.15
CA HIS A 12 33.17 -19.35 -6.41
C HIS A 12 32.44 -20.63 -5.99
N PHE A 13 31.81 -21.27 -6.98
CA PHE A 13 31.20 -22.57 -6.77
C PHE A 13 32.30 -23.60 -6.58
N SER A 14 32.17 -24.37 -5.50
CA SER A 14 32.98 -25.58 -5.36
C SER A 14 32.69 -26.54 -6.53
N PRO A 15 33.72 -27.20 -7.09
CA PRO A 15 33.49 -28.25 -8.10
C PRO A 15 32.50 -29.28 -7.53
N GLY A 16 31.32 -29.43 -8.11
CA GLY A 16 30.24 -30.29 -7.63
C GLY A 16 29.02 -29.60 -7.00
N MET A 17 29.00 -28.25 -6.90
CA MET A 17 27.81 -27.52 -6.63
C MET A 17 26.91 -27.55 -7.87
N THR A 18 25.71 -28.12 -7.75
CA THR A 18 24.71 -28.10 -8.82
C THR A 18 23.80 -26.85 -8.62
N ASP A 19 23.20 -26.36 -9.72
CA ASP A 19 22.25 -25.25 -9.68
C ASP A 19 21.13 -25.50 -8.64
N LYS A 20 20.64 -26.74 -8.59
CA LYS A 20 19.64 -27.15 -7.59
C LYS A 20 20.14 -26.96 -6.15
N ARG A 21 21.35 -27.40 -5.81
CA ARG A 21 21.92 -27.23 -4.47
C ARG A 21 22.16 -25.77 -4.12
N PHE A 22 22.56 -24.98 -5.13
CA PHE A 22 22.69 -23.54 -4.95
C PHE A 22 21.36 -22.91 -4.60
N LEU A 23 20.31 -23.16 -5.36
CA LEU A 23 18.97 -22.65 -5.11
C LEU A 23 18.43 -23.08 -3.72
N GLU A 24 18.63 -24.36 -3.35
CA GLU A 24 18.23 -24.84 -2.03
C GLU A 24 18.93 -24.09 -0.89
N ALA A 25 20.22 -23.79 -1.04
CA ALA A 25 20.98 -23.05 -0.04
C ALA A 25 20.50 -21.58 0.06
N GLU A 26 20.29 -20.93 -1.11
CA GLU A 26 19.82 -19.54 -1.14
C GLU A 26 18.39 -19.40 -0.61
N ILE A 27 17.47 -20.31 -0.97
CA ILE A 27 16.12 -20.34 -0.42
C ILE A 27 16.14 -20.48 1.10
N LYS A 28 16.93 -21.43 1.64
CA LYS A 28 17.06 -21.61 3.10
C LYS A 28 17.57 -20.35 3.79
N ARG A 29 18.57 -19.67 3.22
CA ARG A 29 19.12 -18.43 3.74
C ARG A 29 18.08 -17.32 3.71
N TRP A 30 17.38 -17.17 2.58
CA TRP A 30 16.37 -16.13 2.38
C TRP A 30 15.16 -16.30 3.29
N LEU A 31 14.69 -17.53 3.53
CA LEU A 31 13.54 -17.80 4.40
C LEU A 31 13.74 -17.28 5.84
N VAL A 32 14.99 -17.18 6.29
CA VAL A 32 15.36 -16.66 7.63
C VAL A 32 16.04 -15.28 7.56
N SER A 33 16.05 -14.64 6.39
CA SER A 33 16.71 -13.36 6.21
C SER A 33 15.98 -12.22 6.91
N GLU A 34 16.73 -11.20 7.28
CA GLU A 34 16.17 -9.98 7.88
C GLU A 34 15.31 -9.21 6.87
N GLU A 35 15.68 -9.22 5.58
CA GLU A 35 14.90 -8.60 4.51
C GLU A 35 13.49 -9.19 4.45
N ARG A 36 13.38 -10.52 4.34
CA ARG A 36 12.08 -11.20 4.31
C ARG A 36 11.28 -11.00 5.59
N SER A 37 11.95 -10.98 6.75
CA SER A 37 11.30 -10.71 8.03
C SER A 37 10.68 -9.32 8.08
N ARG A 38 11.35 -8.30 7.52
CA ARG A 38 10.82 -6.92 7.41
C ARG A 38 9.62 -6.85 6.45
N GLN A 39 9.67 -7.58 5.34
CA GLN A 39 8.57 -7.66 4.38
C GLN A 39 7.32 -8.32 4.98
N LEU A 40 7.50 -9.43 5.71
CA LEU A 40 6.43 -10.10 6.46
C LEU A 40 5.85 -9.20 7.55
N ALA A 41 6.71 -8.47 8.28
CA ALA A 41 6.25 -7.54 9.30
C ALA A 41 5.37 -6.42 8.70
N GLY A 42 5.67 -5.93 7.50
CA GLY A 42 4.83 -4.96 6.80
C GLY A 42 3.44 -5.51 6.51
N ASP A 43 3.35 -6.72 5.97
CA ASP A 43 2.09 -7.40 5.71
C ASP A 43 1.30 -7.71 7.00
N ASP A 44 1.96 -8.26 8.02
CA ASP A 44 1.34 -8.60 9.29
C ASP A 44 0.77 -7.36 9.99
N TYR A 45 1.53 -6.25 10.02
CA TYR A 45 1.08 -5.00 10.64
C TYR A 45 -0.07 -4.36 9.85
N TYR A 46 -0.03 -4.40 8.53
CA TYR A 46 -1.14 -3.94 7.70
C TYR A 46 -2.42 -4.71 8.02
N ASN A 47 -2.33 -6.04 8.15
CA ASN A 47 -3.44 -6.92 8.50
C ASN A 47 -3.80 -6.93 10.01
N GLY A 48 -3.23 -6.03 10.81
CA GLY A 48 -3.54 -5.89 12.23
C GLY A 48 -2.89 -6.93 13.15
N LYS A 49 -1.94 -7.73 12.66
CA LYS A 49 -1.20 -8.73 13.43
C LYS A 49 0.04 -8.11 14.07
N HIS A 50 -0.17 -7.23 15.04
CA HIS A 50 0.90 -6.53 15.74
C HIS A 50 1.50 -7.36 16.86
N GLU A 51 2.77 -7.11 17.21
CA GLU A 51 3.49 -7.82 18.29
C GLU A 51 2.79 -7.72 19.65
N ILE A 52 2.03 -6.63 19.90
CA ILE A 52 1.27 -6.45 21.14
C ILE A 52 0.29 -7.60 21.39
N LEU A 53 -0.22 -8.26 20.35
CA LEU A 53 -1.17 -9.37 20.47
C LEU A 53 -0.55 -10.61 21.14
N SER A 54 0.77 -10.75 21.06
CA SER A 54 1.51 -11.84 21.73
C SER A 54 1.98 -11.49 23.15
N ARG A 55 1.72 -10.24 23.60
CA ARG A 55 2.19 -9.75 24.90
C ARG A 55 1.59 -10.57 26.04
N GLU A 56 2.46 -10.95 26.98
CA GLU A 56 2.08 -11.54 28.24
C GLU A 56 2.38 -10.56 29.38
N ARG A 57 1.50 -10.50 30.37
CA ARG A 57 1.70 -9.71 31.58
C ARG A 57 2.60 -10.48 32.54
N THR A 58 3.68 -9.85 32.98
CA THR A 58 4.62 -10.46 33.90
C THR A 58 4.82 -9.60 35.15
N ALA A 59 5.08 -10.21 36.28
CA ALA A 59 5.50 -9.56 37.51
C ALA A 59 6.79 -10.21 38.05
N ILE A 60 7.47 -9.48 38.91
CA ILE A 60 8.65 -10.02 39.59
C ILE A 60 8.21 -11.06 40.65
N GLY A 61 8.52 -12.32 40.43
CA GLY A 61 8.28 -13.42 41.37
C GLY A 61 9.18 -13.36 42.58
N ARG A 62 8.98 -14.31 43.51
CA ARG A 62 9.76 -14.39 44.76
C ARG A 62 11.27 -14.57 44.53
N ASP A 63 11.64 -15.19 43.43
CA ASP A 63 13.03 -15.47 43.06
C ASP A 63 13.68 -14.31 42.24
N GLY A 64 13.00 -13.17 42.11
CA GLY A 64 13.45 -12.02 41.32
C GLY A 64 13.37 -12.25 39.82
N ARG A 65 12.75 -13.33 39.35
CA ARG A 65 12.50 -13.62 37.93
C ARG A 65 11.11 -13.11 37.50
N LEU A 66 10.98 -12.83 36.24
CA LEU A 66 9.67 -12.48 35.67
C LEU A 66 8.79 -13.74 35.56
N GLU A 67 7.65 -13.71 36.21
CA GLU A 67 6.62 -14.75 36.17
C GLU A 67 5.36 -14.24 35.49
N LYS A 68 4.69 -15.07 34.71
CA LYS A 68 3.40 -14.73 34.09
C LYS A 68 2.32 -14.56 35.16
N VAL A 69 1.52 -13.53 35.02
CA VAL A 69 0.46 -13.18 35.98
C VAL A 69 -0.89 -13.17 35.29
N ASP A 70 -1.72 -14.15 35.56
CA ASP A 70 -3.02 -14.33 34.89
C ASP A 70 -4.15 -13.52 35.55
N ASN A 71 -3.93 -12.98 36.76
CA ASN A 71 -4.96 -12.24 37.52
C ASN A 71 -4.91 -10.72 37.30
N LEU A 72 -3.97 -10.21 36.52
CA LEU A 72 -3.90 -8.80 36.13
C LEU A 72 -4.52 -8.59 34.75
N PRO A 73 -5.14 -7.44 34.51
CA PRO A 73 -5.62 -7.09 33.17
C PRO A 73 -4.49 -7.14 32.14
N ASN A 74 -4.75 -7.74 31.01
CA ASN A 74 -3.79 -7.81 29.90
C ASN A 74 -4.50 -7.44 28.59
N ASN A 75 -4.89 -6.17 28.49
CA ASN A 75 -5.47 -5.63 27.27
C ASN A 75 -4.37 -5.54 26.19
N ARG A 76 -4.75 -5.85 24.96
CA ARG A 76 -3.87 -5.87 23.78
C ARG A 76 -4.54 -5.07 22.69
N ILE A 77 -4.34 -3.75 22.74
CA ILE A 77 -4.98 -2.81 21.83
C ILE A 77 -4.10 -2.58 20.62
N VAL A 78 -4.70 -2.64 19.46
CA VAL A 78 -4.07 -2.30 18.18
C VAL A 78 -4.73 -1.05 17.64
N ASP A 79 -4.04 0.09 17.68
CA ASP A 79 -4.41 1.30 16.95
C ASP A 79 -3.56 1.37 15.67
N ASN A 80 -4.08 0.78 14.58
CA ASN A 80 -3.32 0.56 13.36
C ASN A 80 -3.15 1.84 12.53
N GLN A 81 -2.28 2.74 12.96
CA GLN A 81 -1.91 3.94 12.21
C GLN A 81 -1.04 3.60 11.00
N TYR A 82 -0.34 2.45 11.03
CA TYR A 82 0.46 1.98 9.90
C TYR A 82 -0.43 1.64 8.68
N ALA A 83 -1.49 0.85 8.87
CA ALA A 83 -2.42 0.55 7.77
C ALA A 83 -3.02 1.82 7.18
N LYS A 84 -3.44 2.77 8.03
CA LYS A 84 -3.92 4.08 7.59
C LYS A 84 -2.89 4.81 6.72
N ALA A 85 -1.60 4.75 7.09
CA ALA A 85 -0.53 5.38 6.32
C ALA A 85 -0.32 4.71 4.95
N VAL A 86 -0.37 3.38 4.89
CA VAL A 86 -0.31 2.61 3.63
C VAL A 86 -1.48 2.97 2.73
N ASP A 87 -2.71 2.96 3.27
CA ASP A 87 -3.93 3.29 2.52
C ASP A 87 -3.88 4.72 1.96
N GLN A 88 -3.43 5.69 2.75
CA GLN A 88 -3.29 7.07 2.29
C GLN A 88 -2.31 7.17 1.11
N LYS A 89 -1.16 6.51 1.18
CA LYS A 89 -0.15 6.55 0.11
C LYS A 89 -0.60 5.82 -1.15
N ALA A 90 -1.18 4.62 -0.99
CA ALA A 90 -1.70 3.84 -2.11
C ALA A 90 -2.83 4.59 -2.84
N ASN A 91 -3.78 5.17 -2.07
CA ASN A 91 -4.85 5.98 -2.64
C ASN A 91 -4.34 7.29 -3.25
N TYR A 92 -3.34 7.93 -2.65
CA TYR A 92 -2.76 9.16 -3.19
C TYR A 92 -2.15 8.96 -4.58
N LEU A 93 -1.43 7.84 -4.78
CA LEU A 93 -0.77 7.52 -6.05
C LEU A 93 -1.71 6.85 -7.07
N CYS A 94 -2.55 5.91 -6.64
CA CYS A 94 -3.34 5.02 -7.50
C CYS A 94 -4.86 5.09 -7.23
N GLY A 95 -5.34 6.09 -6.49
CA GLY A 95 -6.78 6.26 -6.21
C GLY A 95 -7.59 6.68 -7.43
N LYS A 96 -6.98 7.39 -8.38
CA LYS A 96 -7.57 7.73 -9.66
C LYS A 96 -7.02 6.84 -10.78
N PRO A 97 -7.80 6.60 -11.85
CA PRO A 97 -7.34 5.84 -12.99
C PRO A 97 -6.07 6.41 -13.60
N ILE A 98 -5.13 5.54 -13.93
CA ILE A 98 -3.90 5.86 -14.67
C ILE A 98 -4.28 6.18 -16.11
N THR A 99 -3.69 7.21 -16.69
CA THR A 99 -3.89 7.63 -18.08
C THR A 99 -2.62 7.45 -18.90
N PHE A 100 -2.81 7.23 -20.19
CA PHE A 100 -1.73 6.95 -21.14
C PHE A 100 -1.70 8.06 -22.18
N ASP A 101 -0.58 8.82 -22.21
CA ASP A 101 -0.35 9.87 -23.19
C ASP A 101 0.67 9.34 -24.21
N ALA A 102 0.17 9.00 -25.40
CA ALA A 102 0.95 8.42 -26.49
C ALA A 102 0.83 9.31 -27.72
N GLU A 103 1.93 9.53 -28.44
CA GLU A 103 1.93 10.27 -29.73
C GLU A 103 1.05 9.57 -30.78
N ASN A 104 1.03 8.23 -30.77
CA ASN A 104 0.19 7.43 -31.62
C ASN A 104 -1.19 7.22 -30.96
N ALA A 105 -2.23 7.85 -31.54
CA ALA A 105 -3.60 7.79 -31.02
C ALA A 105 -4.16 6.35 -30.95
N ASP A 106 -3.83 5.48 -31.93
CA ASP A 106 -4.28 4.10 -31.93
C ASP A 106 -3.65 3.30 -30.78
N TYR A 107 -2.39 3.60 -30.45
CA TYR A 107 -1.71 3.00 -29.30
C TYR A 107 -2.33 3.44 -27.99
N GLY A 108 -2.56 4.74 -27.81
CA GLY A 108 -3.24 5.29 -26.63
C GLY A 108 -4.64 4.69 -26.44
N ALA A 109 -5.42 4.55 -27.51
CA ALA A 109 -6.73 3.90 -27.48
C ALA A 109 -6.64 2.41 -27.12
N ALA A 110 -5.67 1.68 -27.67
CA ALA A 110 -5.44 0.26 -27.37
C ALA A 110 -5.07 0.06 -25.89
N LEU A 111 -4.18 0.90 -25.33
CA LEU A 111 -3.79 0.86 -23.91
C LEU A 111 -4.97 1.17 -22.99
N THR A 112 -5.73 2.23 -23.28
CA THR A 112 -6.92 2.60 -22.51
C THR A 112 -7.97 1.49 -22.53
N GLY A 113 -8.18 0.84 -23.67
CA GLY A 113 -9.07 -0.32 -23.79
C GLY A 113 -8.58 -1.54 -23.01
N PHE A 114 -7.27 -1.81 -23.06
CA PHE A 114 -6.66 -2.93 -22.35
C PHE A 114 -6.66 -2.72 -20.83
N PHE A 115 -6.20 -1.56 -20.35
CA PHE A 115 -6.21 -1.19 -18.92
C PHE A 115 -7.58 -0.62 -18.54
N ASN A 116 -8.64 -1.38 -18.80
CA ASN A 116 -9.99 -1.05 -18.40
C ASN A 116 -10.15 -1.01 -16.86
N ARG A 117 -11.32 -0.60 -16.38
CA ARG A 117 -11.62 -0.44 -14.96
C ARG A 117 -11.28 -1.68 -14.09
N ARG A 118 -11.43 -2.90 -14.66
CA ARG A 118 -11.10 -4.13 -13.96
C ARG A 118 -9.59 -4.28 -13.73
N ARG A 119 -8.76 -3.90 -14.72
CA ARG A 119 -7.30 -3.96 -14.61
C ARG A 119 -6.72 -2.77 -13.84
N GLN A 120 -7.35 -1.61 -13.91
CA GLN A 120 -6.95 -0.41 -13.16
C GLN A 120 -6.89 -0.65 -11.64
N ARG A 121 -7.82 -1.42 -11.08
CA ARG A 121 -7.80 -1.77 -9.64
C ARG A 121 -6.53 -2.50 -9.19
N LEU A 122 -5.83 -3.19 -10.10
CA LEU A 122 -4.62 -3.94 -9.77
C LEU A 122 -3.49 -3.01 -9.33
N PHE A 123 -3.42 -1.79 -9.87
CA PHE A 123 -2.37 -0.84 -9.52
C PHE A 123 -2.45 -0.36 -8.07
N HIS A 124 -3.66 -0.27 -7.52
CA HIS A 124 -3.83 0.00 -6.10
C HIS A 124 -3.25 -1.14 -5.23
N ILE A 125 -3.53 -2.40 -5.59
CA ILE A 125 -2.99 -3.56 -4.89
C ILE A 125 -1.46 -3.65 -5.06
N ILE A 126 -0.94 -3.35 -6.25
CA ILE A 126 0.50 -3.29 -6.51
C ILE A 126 1.17 -2.24 -5.61
N ALA A 127 0.56 -1.04 -5.47
CA ALA A 127 1.07 0.01 -4.61
C ALA A 127 1.02 -0.39 -3.12
N GLU A 128 -0.06 -1.01 -2.67
CA GLU A 128 -0.20 -1.54 -1.31
C GLU A 128 0.87 -2.60 -1.00
N TYR A 129 1.04 -3.59 -1.88
CA TYR A 129 2.07 -4.62 -1.72
C TYR A 129 3.48 -4.04 -1.75
N ALA A 130 3.72 -3.05 -2.63
CA ALA A 130 5.01 -2.38 -2.70
C ALA A 130 5.33 -1.58 -1.44
N LEU A 131 4.35 -0.88 -0.85
CA LEU A 131 4.52 -0.15 0.39
C LEU A 131 4.77 -1.09 1.58
N ASN A 132 4.05 -2.20 1.67
CA ASN A 132 4.20 -3.19 2.73
C ASN A 132 5.51 -3.99 2.60
N GLY A 133 5.89 -4.35 1.38
CA GLY A 133 7.07 -5.19 1.12
C GLY A 133 8.33 -4.45 0.66
N GLY A 134 8.26 -3.11 0.44
CA GLY A 134 9.32 -2.33 -0.21
C GLY A 134 9.31 -2.45 -1.74
N LYS A 135 8.79 -3.54 -2.26
CA LYS A 135 8.56 -3.86 -3.67
C LYS A 135 7.39 -4.83 -3.80
N SER A 136 6.84 -4.95 -5.01
CA SER A 136 5.83 -5.94 -5.38
C SER A 136 6.12 -6.49 -6.76
N TRP A 137 5.53 -7.62 -7.09
CA TRP A 137 5.82 -8.32 -8.34
C TRP A 137 4.57 -8.55 -9.15
N VAL A 138 4.66 -8.31 -10.45
CA VAL A 138 3.62 -8.57 -11.43
C VAL A 138 4.12 -9.63 -12.40
N CYS A 139 3.39 -10.73 -12.49
CA CYS A 139 3.67 -11.82 -13.43
C CYS A 139 2.64 -11.81 -14.55
N PRO A 140 3.01 -11.39 -15.78
CA PRO A 140 2.17 -11.53 -16.96
C PRO A 140 2.04 -13.01 -17.36
N TYR A 141 0.82 -13.48 -17.55
CA TYR A 141 0.54 -14.83 -18.03
C TYR A 141 -0.68 -14.85 -18.96
N TYR A 142 -0.81 -15.90 -19.75
CA TYR A 142 -1.97 -16.09 -20.60
C TYR A 142 -3.04 -16.93 -19.89
N ASP A 143 -4.25 -16.40 -19.84
CA ASP A 143 -5.45 -17.11 -19.42
C ASP A 143 -6.43 -17.18 -20.60
N ASN A 144 -6.67 -18.38 -21.10
CA ASN A 144 -7.58 -18.61 -22.23
C ASN A 144 -7.29 -17.71 -23.47
N GLY A 145 -6.03 -17.40 -23.71
CA GLY A 145 -5.60 -16.55 -24.83
C GLY A 145 -5.61 -15.05 -24.56
N GLU A 146 -6.07 -14.60 -23.38
CA GLU A 146 -5.96 -13.23 -22.94
C GLU A 146 -4.76 -13.03 -22.00
N LEU A 147 -4.09 -11.90 -22.11
CA LEU A 147 -3.03 -11.51 -21.18
C LEU A 147 -3.64 -11.10 -19.85
N SER A 148 -3.22 -11.75 -18.79
CA SER A 148 -3.62 -11.53 -17.40
C SER A 148 -2.40 -11.29 -16.51
N PHE A 149 -2.61 -10.82 -15.30
CA PHE A 149 -1.55 -10.50 -14.34
C PHE A 149 -1.79 -11.19 -13.00
N ALA A 150 -0.79 -11.95 -12.54
CA ALA A 150 -0.72 -12.43 -11.17
C ALA A 150 0.15 -11.47 -10.35
N LEU A 151 -0.23 -11.23 -9.09
CA LEU A 151 0.48 -10.33 -8.20
C LEU A 151 1.11 -11.15 -7.08
N PHE A 152 2.41 -10.95 -6.85
CA PHE A 152 3.12 -11.60 -5.77
C PHE A 152 3.66 -10.56 -4.78
N PRO A 153 3.45 -10.75 -3.47
CA PRO A 153 4.06 -9.92 -2.47
C PRO A 153 5.58 -10.14 -2.41
N ALA A 154 6.30 -9.15 -1.90
CA ALA A 154 7.76 -9.20 -1.87
C ALA A 154 8.32 -10.42 -1.11
N TYR A 155 7.68 -10.82 -0.02
CA TYR A 155 8.13 -11.93 0.84
C TYR A 155 7.95 -13.32 0.24
N GLU A 156 7.33 -13.43 -0.94
CA GLU A 156 7.19 -14.67 -1.70
C GLU A 156 8.21 -14.80 -2.83
N VAL A 157 8.92 -13.71 -3.18
CA VAL A 157 9.84 -13.71 -4.33
C VAL A 157 11.26 -13.45 -3.89
N LEU A 158 12.17 -14.39 -4.20
CA LEU A 158 13.61 -14.24 -4.08
C LEU A 158 14.18 -13.92 -5.46
N PRO A 159 14.55 -12.68 -5.77
CA PRO A 159 15.13 -12.29 -7.04
C PRO A 159 16.65 -12.53 -7.07
N PHE A 160 17.17 -12.85 -8.25
CA PHE A 160 18.59 -12.84 -8.58
C PHE A 160 18.82 -11.81 -9.68
N TRP A 161 19.47 -10.73 -9.32
CA TRP A 161 19.71 -9.61 -10.21
C TRP A 161 21.03 -9.75 -10.95
N ASN A 162 21.07 -9.32 -12.19
CA ASN A 162 22.28 -9.29 -13.01
C ASN A 162 23.10 -7.99 -12.75
N ASP A 163 22.46 -6.98 -12.18
CA ASP A 163 23.05 -5.67 -11.95
C ASP A 163 22.74 -5.13 -10.53
N ALA A 164 23.60 -4.27 -10.02
CA ALA A 164 23.46 -3.65 -8.69
C ALA A 164 22.28 -2.65 -8.58
N ALA A 165 21.78 -2.14 -9.70
CA ALA A 165 20.63 -1.25 -9.75
C ALA A 165 19.29 -2.01 -9.73
N HIS A 166 19.32 -3.36 -9.75
CA HIS A 166 18.15 -4.21 -9.78
C HIS A 166 17.22 -3.90 -10.95
N THR A 167 17.81 -3.72 -12.15
CA THR A 167 17.04 -3.43 -13.37
C THR A 167 16.83 -4.66 -14.24
N LYS A 168 17.69 -5.67 -14.13
CA LYS A 168 17.61 -6.87 -14.96
C LYS A 168 17.67 -8.14 -14.12
N LEU A 169 16.61 -8.95 -14.20
CA LEU A 169 16.56 -10.27 -13.58
C LEU A 169 17.38 -11.29 -14.37
N ASP A 170 18.18 -12.07 -13.67
CA ASP A 170 18.82 -13.29 -14.17
C ASP A 170 17.94 -14.51 -13.96
N CYS A 171 17.40 -14.66 -12.75
CA CYS A 171 16.31 -15.58 -12.42
C CYS A 171 15.55 -15.07 -11.17
N ALA A 172 14.42 -15.71 -10.86
CA ALA A 172 13.69 -15.45 -9.63
C ALA A 172 13.03 -16.71 -9.10
N VAL A 173 12.94 -16.82 -7.79
CA VAL A 173 12.24 -17.93 -7.12
C VAL A 173 10.97 -17.37 -6.49
N HIS A 174 9.83 -17.91 -6.85
CA HIS A 174 8.55 -17.68 -6.20
C HIS A 174 8.26 -18.80 -5.24
N PHE A 175 8.22 -18.50 -3.95
CA PHE A 175 7.99 -19.45 -2.86
C PHE A 175 6.66 -19.14 -2.19
N PHE A 176 5.70 -20.03 -2.33
CA PHE A 176 4.35 -19.84 -1.79
C PHE A 176 3.79 -21.14 -1.22
N SER A 177 2.74 -21.02 -0.42
CA SER A 177 2.08 -22.17 0.19
C SER A 177 0.67 -22.32 -0.36
N VAL A 178 0.28 -23.56 -0.61
CA VAL A 178 -1.10 -23.95 -0.93
C VAL A 178 -1.62 -24.92 0.11
N TYR A 179 -2.93 -24.95 0.27
CA TYR A 179 -3.59 -25.93 1.11
C TYR A 179 -4.24 -26.98 0.21
N GLU A 180 -3.85 -28.23 0.36
CA GLU A 180 -4.37 -29.37 -0.36
C GLU A 180 -5.12 -30.29 0.61
N TYR A 181 -6.21 -30.90 0.16
CA TYR A 181 -6.98 -31.82 0.96
C TYR A 181 -6.71 -33.25 0.50
N ASP A 182 -6.43 -34.14 1.44
CA ASP A 182 -6.30 -35.58 1.17
C ASP A 182 -7.67 -36.25 0.94
N ASP A 183 -7.65 -37.51 0.56
CA ASP A 183 -8.87 -38.31 0.32
C ASP A 183 -9.76 -38.42 1.56
N TYR A 184 -9.26 -38.12 2.74
CA TYR A 184 -9.98 -38.13 4.02
C TYR A 184 -10.52 -36.75 4.42
N GLY A 185 -10.26 -35.72 3.62
CA GLY A 185 -10.60 -34.31 3.90
C GLY A 185 -9.72 -33.63 4.92
N THR A 186 -8.52 -34.15 5.18
CA THR A 186 -7.53 -33.50 6.03
C THR A 186 -6.76 -32.46 5.24
N GLU A 187 -6.66 -31.25 5.77
CA GLU A 187 -5.94 -30.15 5.15
C GLU A 187 -4.42 -30.29 5.41
N HIS A 188 -3.65 -30.23 4.33
CA HIS A 188 -2.20 -30.24 4.37
C HIS A 188 -1.66 -28.97 3.71
N ARG A 189 -0.74 -28.31 4.39
CA ARG A 189 -0.01 -27.18 3.80
C ARG A 189 1.15 -27.75 2.98
N VAL A 190 1.18 -27.38 1.70
CA VAL A 190 2.25 -27.74 0.76
C VAL A 190 2.95 -26.45 0.34
N ASP A 191 4.27 -26.40 0.55
CA ASP A 191 5.10 -25.28 0.11
C ASP A 191 5.59 -25.56 -1.33
N LYS A 192 5.21 -24.68 -2.26
CA LYS A 192 5.58 -24.78 -3.70
C LYS A 192 6.65 -23.75 -4.04
N VAL A 193 7.49 -24.12 -5.00
CA VAL A 193 8.59 -23.31 -5.47
C VAL A 193 8.56 -23.27 -7.00
N GLU A 194 8.46 -22.06 -7.54
CA GLU A 194 8.57 -21.80 -8.97
C GLU A 194 9.83 -21.02 -9.26
N VAL A 195 10.67 -21.52 -10.16
CA VAL A 195 11.91 -20.86 -10.57
C VAL A 195 11.75 -20.31 -11.97
N PHE A 196 11.71 -18.99 -12.07
CA PHE A 196 11.59 -18.25 -13.32
C PHE A 196 12.97 -17.99 -13.91
N HIS A 197 13.22 -18.41 -15.15
CA HIS A 197 14.50 -18.21 -15.84
C HIS A 197 14.31 -18.02 -17.35
N GLY A 198 15.35 -17.64 -18.08
CA GLY A 198 15.23 -17.35 -19.50
C GLY A 198 14.77 -18.54 -20.40
N GLY A 199 14.84 -19.77 -19.90
CA GLY A 199 14.39 -20.98 -20.59
C GLY A 199 12.95 -21.41 -20.27
N GLY A 200 12.29 -20.78 -19.29
CA GLY A 200 10.95 -21.14 -18.85
C GLY A 200 10.81 -21.12 -17.34
N ILE A 201 9.93 -21.95 -16.81
CA ILE A 201 9.62 -22.06 -15.39
C ILE A 201 9.84 -23.50 -14.92
N ASP A 202 10.62 -23.65 -13.85
CA ASP A 202 10.81 -24.92 -13.18
C ASP A 202 9.97 -24.96 -11.91
N ARG A 203 9.24 -26.04 -11.69
CA ARG A 203 8.30 -26.19 -10.57
C ARG A 203 8.71 -27.32 -9.65
N PHE A 204 8.69 -27.01 -8.37
CA PHE A 204 9.10 -27.90 -7.29
C PHE A 204 8.15 -27.81 -6.09
N ILE A 205 8.13 -28.88 -5.31
CA ILE A 205 7.59 -28.91 -3.93
C ILE A 205 8.77 -28.80 -2.97
N TRP A 206 8.61 -28.05 -1.90
CA TRP A 206 9.62 -27.86 -0.86
C TRP A 206 9.44 -28.84 0.29
N GLU A 207 10.22 -29.92 0.28
CA GLU A 207 10.28 -30.92 1.35
C GLU A 207 11.73 -31.05 1.87
N ASN A 208 12.17 -30.08 2.70
CA ASN A 208 13.57 -29.96 3.12
C ASN A 208 14.60 -29.79 1.99
N GLY A 209 14.13 -29.54 0.78
CA GLY A 209 14.85 -29.37 -0.47
C GLY A 209 13.85 -29.37 -1.64
N LEU A 210 14.35 -29.08 -2.84
CA LEU A 210 13.53 -29.02 -4.03
C LEU A 210 13.20 -30.44 -4.55
N GLN A 211 11.92 -30.80 -4.61
CA GLN A 211 11.42 -32.01 -5.26
C GLN A 211 10.59 -31.61 -6.49
N PRO A 212 10.74 -32.28 -7.65
CA PRO A 212 9.94 -31.95 -8.83
C PRO A 212 8.43 -32.04 -8.50
N ASP A 213 7.68 -31.02 -8.89
CA ASP A 213 6.22 -31.04 -8.79
C ASP A 213 5.66 -31.91 -9.92
N THR A 214 5.04 -33.04 -9.56
CA THR A 214 4.46 -33.99 -10.53
C THR A 214 3.13 -33.51 -11.10
N ASP A 215 2.41 -32.67 -10.36
CA ASP A 215 1.10 -32.16 -10.73
C ASP A 215 1.20 -30.93 -11.63
N ALA A 216 2.28 -30.17 -11.50
CA ALA A 216 2.58 -29.00 -12.30
C ALA A 216 4.01 -29.09 -12.89
N PRO A 217 4.19 -29.82 -14.01
CA PRO A 217 5.52 -30.05 -14.57
C PRO A 217 6.20 -28.76 -15.05
N SER A 218 7.54 -28.72 -14.91
CA SER A 218 8.38 -27.66 -15.48
C SER A 218 8.20 -27.53 -16.98
N GLY A 219 8.34 -26.31 -17.52
CA GLY A 219 8.17 -26.09 -18.93
C GLY A 219 8.28 -24.64 -19.38
N ALA A 220 7.83 -24.36 -20.58
CA ALA A 220 7.77 -23.02 -21.13
C ALA A 220 6.66 -22.20 -20.47
N TYR A 221 6.82 -20.88 -20.49
CA TYR A 221 5.83 -19.94 -19.90
C TYR A 221 4.46 -19.98 -20.57
N VAL A 222 4.43 -20.29 -21.89
CA VAL A 222 3.20 -20.30 -22.67
C VAL A 222 3.10 -21.63 -23.42
N SER A 223 1.98 -22.31 -23.27
CA SER A 223 1.64 -23.50 -24.06
C SER A 223 0.39 -23.23 -24.86
N VAL A 224 0.49 -23.33 -26.17
CA VAL A 224 -0.62 -23.12 -27.11
C VAL A 224 -0.97 -24.46 -27.74
N THR A 225 -2.16 -24.97 -27.45
CA THR A 225 -2.67 -26.21 -28.10
C THR A 225 -3.40 -25.85 -29.37
N ASP A 226 -2.92 -26.34 -30.49
CA ASP A 226 -3.63 -26.19 -31.75
C ASP A 226 -4.94 -27.00 -31.69
N THR A 227 -6.06 -26.32 -31.79
CA THR A 227 -7.41 -26.91 -31.71
C THR A 227 -7.69 -27.92 -32.84
N ARG A 228 -6.95 -27.88 -33.95
CA ARG A 228 -7.14 -28.79 -35.09
C ARG A 228 -6.28 -30.06 -35.01
N SER A 229 -5.04 -29.91 -34.55
CA SER A 229 -4.08 -31.03 -34.49
C SER A 229 -3.97 -31.64 -33.11
N GLY A 230 -4.46 -30.96 -32.05
CA GLY A 230 -4.28 -31.35 -30.64
C GLY A 230 -2.83 -31.25 -30.15
N VAL A 231 -1.92 -30.70 -30.96
CA VAL A 231 -0.49 -30.61 -30.65
C VAL A 231 -0.27 -29.33 -29.84
N ALA A 232 0.32 -29.49 -28.65
CA ALA A 232 0.77 -28.37 -27.85
C ALA A 232 2.14 -27.86 -28.35
N LYS A 233 2.25 -26.56 -28.58
CA LYS A 233 3.50 -25.87 -28.86
C LYS A 233 3.86 -24.99 -27.67
N ALA A 234 5.11 -25.12 -27.25
CA ALA A 234 5.66 -24.34 -26.12
C ALA A 234 6.36 -23.08 -26.64
N TYR A 235 6.10 -21.96 -26.00
CA TYR A 235 6.72 -20.68 -26.32
C TYR A 235 7.21 -20.01 -25.05
N ASN A 236 8.33 -19.33 -25.13
CA ASN A 236 8.86 -18.52 -24.04
C ASN A 236 8.81 -17.04 -24.41
N TRP A 237 8.72 -16.20 -23.38
CA TRP A 237 8.93 -14.78 -23.52
C TRP A 237 10.42 -14.49 -23.80
N GLU A 238 10.72 -13.40 -24.48
CA GLU A 238 12.11 -12.92 -24.67
C GLU A 238 12.74 -12.44 -23.36
N ARG A 239 11.90 -12.16 -22.34
CA ARG A 239 12.29 -11.73 -21.00
C ARG A 239 11.59 -12.61 -19.97
N ILE A 240 12.12 -12.67 -18.76
CA ILE A 240 11.46 -13.33 -17.62
C ILE A 240 10.16 -12.57 -17.32
N PRO A 241 8.99 -13.23 -17.32
CA PRO A 241 7.70 -12.56 -17.11
C PRO A 241 7.46 -12.26 -15.63
N LEU A 242 8.32 -11.42 -15.05
CA LEU A 242 8.23 -10.99 -13.67
C LEU A 242 8.74 -9.55 -13.56
N VAL A 243 7.82 -8.62 -13.35
CA VAL A 243 8.10 -7.19 -13.30
C VAL A 243 8.08 -6.71 -11.86
N CYS A 244 9.14 -6.01 -11.44
CA CYS A 244 9.31 -5.49 -10.09
C CYS A 244 8.83 -4.04 -9.99
N PHE A 245 7.80 -3.78 -9.17
CA PHE A 245 7.33 -2.45 -8.82
C PHE A 245 7.89 -2.07 -7.45
N LYS A 246 8.81 -1.11 -7.40
CA LYS A 246 9.49 -0.69 -6.18
C LYS A 246 8.79 0.51 -5.54
N ALA A 247 8.55 0.44 -4.23
CA ALA A 247 8.01 1.59 -3.50
C ALA A 247 9.03 2.72 -3.35
N ASN A 248 10.31 2.39 -3.35
CA ASN A 248 11.42 3.32 -3.25
C ASN A 248 12.69 2.67 -3.77
N HIS A 249 13.68 3.50 -4.14
CA HIS A 249 14.97 3.06 -4.66
C HIS A 249 15.70 2.02 -3.79
N HIS A 250 15.51 2.08 -2.47
CA HIS A 250 16.17 1.16 -1.54
C HIS A 250 15.40 -0.13 -1.28
N GLU A 251 14.21 -0.31 -1.86
CA GLU A 251 13.34 -1.47 -1.66
C GLU A 251 12.98 -1.71 -0.18
N ILE A 252 12.92 -0.63 0.64
CA ILE A 252 12.67 -0.71 2.08
C ILE A 252 11.16 -0.61 2.34
N PRO A 253 10.56 -1.59 3.05
CA PRO A 253 9.18 -1.53 3.50
C PRO A 253 8.87 -0.30 4.36
N LEU A 254 7.68 0.28 4.22
CA LEU A 254 7.26 1.46 4.99
C LEU A 254 7.28 1.20 6.49
N ILE A 255 6.96 -0.03 6.92
CA ILE A 255 6.97 -0.44 8.34
C ILE A 255 8.31 -0.16 9.03
N CYS A 256 9.43 -0.26 8.31
CA CYS A 256 10.77 0.00 8.86
C CYS A 256 10.95 1.42 9.39
N ARG A 257 10.15 2.39 8.90
CA ARG A 257 10.20 3.78 9.36
C ARG A 257 9.40 4.01 10.65
N VAL A 258 8.36 3.21 10.88
CA VAL A 258 7.35 3.51 11.91
C VAL A 258 7.10 2.38 12.91
N LYS A 259 7.68 1.18 12.72
CA LYS A 259 7.41 0.01 13.57
C LYS A 259 7.56 0.31 15.05
N CYS A 260 8.69 0.88 15.45
CA CYS A 260 8.94 1.16 16.87
C CYS A 260 7.94 2.17 17.46
N LEU A 261 7.49 3.15 16.66
CA LEU A 261 6.48 4.13 17.07
C LEU A 261 5.11 3.48 17.19
N GLN A 262 4.76 2.61 16.25
CA GLN A 262 3.51 1.86 16.26
C GLN A 262 3.44 0.90 17.45
N ASP A 263 4.54 0.21 17.76
CA ASP A 263 4.63 -0.68 18.92
C ASP A 263 4.51 0.09 20.23
N ALA A 264 5.17 1.26 20.33
CA ALA A 264 5.06 2.13 21.48
C ALA A 264 3.64 2.67 21.67
N LEU A 265 2.96 3.03 20.60
CA LEU A 265 1.56 3.48 20.62
C LEU A 265 0.64 2.40 21.18
N ASN A 266 0.70 1.19 20.60
CA ASN A 266 -0.11 0.05 21.04
C ASN A 266 0.17 -0.31 22.51
N LEU A 267 1.44 -0.25 22.92
CA LEU A 267 1.85 -0.51 24.29
C LEU A 267 1.26 0.52 25.26
N MET A 268 1.37 1.81 24.94
CA MET A 268 0.85 2.90 25.77
C MET A 268 -0.67 2.81 25.92
N GLU A 269 -1.41 2.60 24.83
CA GLU A 269 -2.87 2.47 24.90
C GLU A 269 -3.29 1.22 25.69
N SER A 270 -2.60 0.10 25.51
CA SER A 270 -2.86 -1.14 26.27
C SER A 270 -2.58 -0.95 27.77
N ASP A 271 -1.45 -0.30 28.12
CA ASP A 271 -1.09 -0.05 29.51
C ASP A 271 -2.01 0.99 30.18
N PHE A 272 -2.49 1.97 29.43
CA PHE A 272 -3.47 2.92 29.92
C PHE A 272 -4.77 2.22 30.35
N ILE A 273 -5.34 1.38 29.50
CA ILE A 273 -6.54 0.61 29.81
C ILE A 273 -6.29 -0.36 30.97
N ASN A 274 -5.15 -1.08 30.95
CA ASN A 274 -4.77 -1.95 32.05
C ASN A 274 -4.74 -1.18 33.38
N SER A 275 -4.12 0.00 33.39
CA SER A 275 -4.02 0.84 34.58
C SER A 275 -5.39 1.33 35.06
N MET A 276 -6.28 1.69 34.12
CA MET A 276 -7.66 2.09 34.47
C MET A 276 -8.46 0.94 35.09
N GLU A 277 -8.31 -0.28 34.58
CA GLU A 277 -8.96 -1.46 35.15
C GLU A 277 -8.36 -1.85 36.52
N GLU A 278 -7.05 -1.67 36.70
CA GLU A 278 -6.35 -1.92 37.96
C GLU A 278 -6.74 -0.87 39.02
N ASP A 279 -6.88 0.41 38.66
CA ASP A 279 -7.17 1.51 39.57
C ASP A 279 -8.54 1.30 40.26
N VAL A 280 -9.52 0.75 39.55
CA VAL A 280 -10.82 0.37 40.14
C VAL A 280 -10.68 -0.76 41.15
N ARG A 281 -9.62 -1.62 41.07
CA ARG A 281 -9.41 -2.79 41.94
C ARG A 281 -8.30 -2.57 42.98
N ASN A 282 -7.41 -1.62 42.78
CA ASN A 282 -6.17 -1.45 43.52
C ASN A 282 -6.10 -0.13 44.32
N THR A 283 -7.08 0.08 45.16
CA THR A 283 -6.81 0.85 46.37
C THR A 283 -5.78 0.03 47.15
N VAL A 284 -4.53 0.47 47.18
CA VAL A 284 -3.53 -0.16 48.05
C VAL A 284 -3.94 0.11 49.47
N LEU A 285 -4.45 -0.92 50.13
CA LEU A 285 -4.82 -0.83 51.51
C LEU A 285 -3.55 -0.96 52.37
N VAL A 286 -3.17 0.11 53.02
CA VAL A 286 -2.09 0.07 54.04
C VAL A 286 -2.71 -0.37 55.35
N ILE A 287 -2.45 -1.63 55.71
CA ILE A 287 -3.02 -2.25 56.89
C ILE A 287 -2.03 -2.09 58.05
N LYS A 288 -2.47 -1.44 59.08
CA LYS A 288 -1.69 -1.30 60.32
C LYS A 288 -2.28 -2.23 61.38
N ASN A 289 -1.45 -3.09 61.98
CA ASN A 289 -1.82 -3.99 63.08
C ASN A 289 -3.07 -4.86 62.77
N TYR A 290 -3.04 -5.60 61.68
CA TYR A 290 -4.08 -6.57 61.32
C TYR A 290 -4.09 -7.76 62.28
N ASP A 291 -5.29 -8.15 62.75
CA ASP A 291 -5.49 -9.24 63.70
C ASP A 291 -5.81 -10.58 63.04
N GLY A 292 -5.43 -10.79 61.82
CA GLY A 292 -5.65 -12.00 61.01
C GLY A 292 -4.34 -12.67 60.59
N GLU A 293 -4.41 -13.96 60.18
CA GLU A 293 -3.26 -14.77 59.83
C GLU A 293 -2.63 -14.44 58.47
N ASN A 294 -3.42 -14.01 57.48
CA ASN A 294 -2.93 -13.73 56.11
C ASN A 294 -3.77 -12.69 55.34
N LEU A 295 -3.16 -12.12 54.31
CA LEU A 295 -3.81 -11.09 53.45
C LEU A 295 -4.97 -11.65 52.61
N GLY A 296 -5.00 -12.95 52.32
CA GLY A 296 -6.10 -13.60 51.60
C GLY A 296 -7.38 -13.61 52.43
N GLU A 297 -7.26 -13.87 53.72
CA GLU A 297 -8.38 -13.79 54.67
C GLU A 297 -8.89 -12.33 54.81
N PHE A 298 -7.97 -11.38 54.88
CA PHE A 298 -8.31 -9.97 54.86
C PHE A 298 -9.15 -9.60 53.64
N ARG A 299 -8.74 -9.93 52.43
CA ARG A 299 -9.45 -9.68 51.18
C ARG A 299 -10.81 -10.38 51.12
N LYS A 300 -10.89 -11.60 51.60
CA LYS A 300 -12.14 -12.37 51.71
C LYS A 300 -13.13 -11.69 52.62
N ASN A 301 -12.65 -11.30 53.81
CA ASN A 301 -13.50 -10.63 54.82
C ASN A 301 -13.99 -9.26 54.32
N LEU A 302 -13.13 -8.47 53.70
CA LEU A 302 -13.51 -7.22 53.08
C LEU A 302 -14.53 -7.41 51.95
N ALA A 303 -14.36 -8.39 51.09
CA ALA A 303 -15.28 -8.69 49.97
C ALA A 303 -16.64 -9.24 50.47
N THR A 304 -16.63 -10.07 51.53
CA THR A 304 -17.83 -10.75 52.04
C THR A 304 -18.64 -9.90 53.01
N TYR A 305 -17.95 -9.18 53.90
CA TYR A 305 -18.60 -8.46 55.01
C TYR A 305 -18.51 -6.91 54.90
N GLY A 306 -17.73 -6.40 53.93
CA GLY A 306 -17.47 -4.96 53.78
C GLY A 306 -16.71 -4.34 54.97
N ALA A 307 -16.17 -5.18 55.88
CA ALA A 307 -15.52 -4.72 57.11
C ALA A 307 -14.33 -5.60 57.46
N VAL A 308 -13.30 -5.03 58.09
CA VAL A 308 -12.10 -5.71 58.54
C VAL A 308 -11.81 -5.32 59.99
N LYS A 309 -11.42 -6.29 60.77
CA LYS A 309 -11.03 -6.11 62.17
C LYS A 309 -9.56 -5.77 62.27
N VAL A 310 -9.24 -4.64 62.89
CA VAL A 310 -7.86 -4.23 63.21
C VAL A 310 -7.66 -4.18 64.71
N ARG A 311 -6.44 -4.45 65.19
CA ARG A 311 -6.10 -4.48 66.60
C ARG A 311 -5.41 -3.18 66.99
N THR A 312 -5.88 -2.53 68.05
CA THR A 312 -5.20 -1.41 68.64
C THR A 312 -4.44 -1.88 69.90
N VAL A 313 -3.15 -1.61 69.96
CA VAL A 313 -2.26 -1.94 71.08
C VAL A 313 -1.74 -0.62 71.62
N GLU A 314 -1.51 -0.53 72.99
CA GLU A 314 -0.98 0.67 73.61
C GLU A 314 0.29 1.19 72.89
N GLY A 315 0.23 2.39 72.33
CA GLY A 315 1.30 3.05 71.60
C GLY A 315 1.30 2.84 70.09
N ALA A 316 0.38 2.00 69.53
CA ALA A 316 0.24 1.83 68.07
C ALA A 316 -1.22 1.63 67.69
N GLU A 317 -1.78 2.61 67.01
CA GLU A 317 -3.15 2.54 66.47
C GLU A 317 -3.25 1.58 65.28
N GLY A 318 -4.26 0.68 65.33
CA GLY A 318 -4.65 -0.14 64.21
C GLY A 318 -5.52 0.67 63.23
N GLY A 319 -5.27 0.50 61.97
CA GLY A 319 -6.04 1.23 60.94
C GLY A 319 -5.87 0.64 59.53
N VAL A 320 -6.73 1.05 58.68
CA VAL A 320 -6.64 0.77 57.23
C VAL A 320 -6.63 2.12 56.52
N ASP A 321 -5.49 2.43 55.95
CA ASP A 321 -5.34 3.62 55.09
C ASP A 321 -5.43 3.20 53.62
N THR A 322 -5.89 4.08 52.77
CA THR A 322 -5.95 3.88 51.34
C THR A 322 -4.89 4.73 50.64
N LEU A 323 -4.02 4.11 49.87
CA LEU A 323 -3.14 4.82 48.99
C LEU A 323 -3.72 4.73 47.57
N THR A 324 -4.23 5.85 47.08
CA THR A 324 -4.76 5.94 45.72
C THR A 324 -3.64 6.35 44.79
N ILE A 325 -3.31 5.50 43.82
CA ILE A 325 -2.39 5.85 42.73
C ILE A 325 -3.23 6.39 41.59
N ASN A 326 -3.25 7.69 41.39
CA ASN A 326 -4.01 8.30 40.30
C ASN A 326 -3.26 8.12 39.00
N VAL A 327 -3.95 7.56 38.00
CA VAL A 327 -3.45 7.51 36.60
C VAL A 327 -3.49 8.91 36.03
N ASN A 328 -2.34 9.42 35.55
CA ASN A 328 -2.29 10.74 34.93
C ASN A 328 -2.79 10.66 33.48
N VAL A 329 -4.08 10.80 33.29
CA VAL A 329 -4.78 10.74 31.99
C VAL A 329 -4.23 11.77 31.00
N GLU A 330 -3.87 12.97 31.46
CA GLU A 330 -3.36 14.04 30.59
C GLU A 330 -2.00 13.68 29.98
N ASN A 331 -1.11 13.08 30.77
CA ASN A 331 0.20 12.62 30.27
C ASN A 331 0.03 11.49 29.25
N TYR A 332 -0.85 10.52 29.48
CA TYR A 332 -1.12 9.46 28.53
C TYR A 332 -1.65 10.01 27.21
N LYS A 333 -2.63 10.91 27.28
CA LYS A 333 -3.18 11.58 26.11
C LYS A 333 -2.11 12.33 25.32
N ALA A 334 -1.28 13.13 26.00
CA ALA A 334 -0.21 13.88 25.36
C ALA A 334 0.81 12.98 24.66
N VAL A 335 1.24 11.88 25.31
CA VAL A 335 2.18 10.93 24.71
C VAL A 335 1.57 10.20 23.51
N THR A 336 0.32 9.75 23.62
CA THR A 336 -0.39 9.09 22.51
C THR A 336 -0.54 10.01 21.31
N GLU A 337 -0.89 11.29 21.52
CA GLU A 337 -0.98 12.28 20.45
C GLU A 337 0.40 12.54 19.80
N LEU A 338 1.47 12.64 20.60
CA LEU A 338 2.84 12.77 20.09
C LEU A 338 3.27 11.56 19.25
N LEU A 339 2.96 10.34 19.69
CA LEU A 339 3.28 9.12 18.95
C LEU A 339 2.50 9.05 17.63
N LYS A 340 1.20 9.37 17.63
CA LYS A 340 0.40 9.43 16.40
C LYS A 340 0.96 10.44 15.42
N LYS A 341 1.33 11.62 15.90
CA LYS A 341 1.94 12.65 15.07
C LYS A 341 3.31 12.20 14.53
N ALA A 342 4.15 11.59 15.36
CA ALA A 342 5.44 11.06 14.94
C ALA A 342 5.29 9.94 13.88
N ILE A 343 4.27 9.08 13.98
CA ILE A 343 3.98 8.07 12.94
C ILE A 343 3.64 8.76 11.62
N ILE A 344 2.75 9.76 11.63
CA ILE A 344 2.36 10.52 10.42
C ILE A 344 3.58 11.17 9.76
N GLU A 345 4.42 11.86 10.54
CA GLU A 345 5.62 12.53 10.04
C GLU A 345 6.65 11.54 9.46
N ASN A 346 6.95 10.44 10.18
CA ASN A 346 7.92 9.44 9.72
C ASN A 346 7.41 8.60 8.54
N ALA A 347 6.11 8.35 8.47
CA ALA A 347 5.49 7.71 7.32
C ALA A 347 5.40 8.64 6.11
N ARG A 348 5.66 9.95 6.26
CA ARG A 348 5.45 10.98 5.24
C ARG A 348 4.03 10.95 4.69
N THR A 349 3.06 10.97 5.60
CA THR A 349 1.62 11.06 5.31
C THR A 349 1.08 12.39 5.80
N PHE A 350 -0.19 12.64 5.62
CA PHE A 350 -0.82 13.87 6.13
C PHE A 350 -1.87 13.56 7.20
N ASP A 351 -2.04 14.49 8.14
CA ASP A 351 -3.14 14.41 9.10
C ASP A 351 -4.39 15.08 8.55
N ALA A 352 -5.39 14.25 8.19
CA ALA A 352 -6.67 14.75 7.71
C ALA A 352 -7.49 15.51 8.79
N LYS A 353 -7.05 15.49 10.05
CA LYS A 353 -7.67 16.20 11.19
C LYS A 353 -6.87 17.41 11.62
N ASP A 354 -5.86 17.81 10.86
CA ASP A 354 -5.06 19.01 11.15
C ASP A 354 -5.95 20.26 11.16
N ASP A 355 -5.78 21.09 12.17
CA ASP A 355 -6.55 22.33 12.34
C ASP A 355 -6.44 23.29 11.14
N ARG A 356 -5.36 23.17 10.36
CA ARG A 356 -5.15 23.93 9.12
C ARG A 356 -6.16 23.60 8.01
N LEU A 357 -6.84 22.44 8.09
CA LEU A 357 -7.94 22.06 7.21
C LEU A 357 -9.31 22.50 7.70
N THR A 358 -9.42 23.01 8.94
CA THR A 358 -10.68 23.49 9.48
C THR A 358 -11.08 24.83 8.87
N GLY A 359 -12.32 24.91 8.43
CA GLY A 359 -12.87 26.12 7.80
C GLY A 359 -12.72 26.10 6.27
N ASN A 360 -12.19 27.17 5.70
CA ASN A 360 -11.92 27.30 4.26
C ASN A 360 -10.40 27.47 4.05
N PRO A 361 -9.63 26.39 4.05
CA PRO A 361 -8.18 26.46 3.92
C PRO A 361 -7.81 27.04 2.55
N ASN A 362 -6.80 27.93 2.53
CA ASN A 362 -6.28 28.42 1.26
C ASN A 362 -5.42 27.32 0.58
N GLN A 363 -5.25 27.44 -0.74
CA GLN A 363 -4.54 26.44 -1.54
C GLN A 363 -3.08 26.23 -1.05
N MET A 364 -2.41 27.26 -0.51
CA MET A 364 -1.04 27.14 0.03
C MET A 364 -0.98 26.26 1.28
N ASN A 365 -1.98 26.34 2.17
CA ASN A 365 -2.06 25.48 3.34
C ASN A 365 -2.28 24.02 2.93
N ILE A 366 -3.16 23.79 1.96
CA ILE A 366 -3.39 22.46 1.40
C ILE A 366 -2.10 21.92 0.80
N GLN A 367 -1.42 22.65 -0.06
CA GLN A 367 -0.15 22.24 -0.67
C GLN A 367 0.94 21.96 0.38
N SER A 368 1.04 22.81 1.43
CA SER A 368 2.01 22.59 2.51
C SER A 368 1.75 21.28 3.26
N MET A 369 0.50 20.89 3.44
CA MET A 369 0.16 19.64 4.12
C MET A 369 0.45 18.40 3.28
N TYR A 370 0.24 18.52 1.96
CA TYR A 370 0.49 17.42 1.03
C TYR A 370 1.96 17.33 0.59
N SER A 371 2.82 18.30 0.96
CA SER A 371 4.20 18.37 0.45
C SER A 371 5.01 17.10 0.70
N ASP A 372 4.93 16.52 1.90
CA ASP A 372 5.71 15.34 2.27
C ASP A 372 5.24 14.07 1.54
N ILE A 373 3.92 13.87 1.47
CA ILE A 373 3.35 12.74 0.73
C ILE A 373 3.58 12.90 -0.77
N ASP A 374 3.55 14.12 -1.29
CA ASP A 374 3.77 14.40 -2.71
C ASP A 374 5.23 14.13 -3.11
N LEU A 375 6.20 14.56 -2.30
CA LEU A 375 7.61 14.25 -2.52
C LEU A 375 7.89 12.74 -2.49
N ASP A 376 7.30 12.01 -1.55
CA ASP A 376 7.47 10.56 -1.47
C ASP A 376 6.76 9.85 -2.63
N ALA A 377 5.59 10.34 -3.05
CA ALA A 377 4.86 9.84 -4.20
C ALA A 377 5.63 10.06 -5.52
N ASN A 378 6.32 11.19 -5.70
CA ASN A 378 7.18 11.44 -6.86
C ASN A 378 8.28 10.37 -6.99
N CYS A 379 8.90 9.98 -5.86
CA CYS A 379 9.91 8.91 -5.86
C CYS A 379 9.29 7.56 -6.27
N THR A 380 8.13 7.23 -5.70
CA THR A 380 7.43 5.97 -6.02
C THR A 380 6.94 5.96 -7.47
N GLU A 381 6.41 7.07 -7.97
CA GLU A 381 5.96 7.21 -9.36
C GLU A 381 7.09 6.97 -10.36
N THR A 382 8.29 7.51 -10.10
CA THR A 382 9.45 7.30 -10.97
C THR A 382 9.80 5.80 -11.09
N GLU A 383 9.81 5.08 -9.97
CA GLU A 383 10.06 3.63 -9.96
C GLU A 383 8.93 2.84 -10.65
N PHE A 384 7.68 3.28 -10.45
CA PHE A 384 6.51 2.66 -11.09
C PHE A 384 6.49 2.91 -12.59
N GLN A 385 6.87 4.09 -13.07
CA GLN A 385 6.98 4.37 -14.50
C GLN A 385 8.01 3.47 -15.17
N ALA A 386 9.19 3.28 -14.54
CA ALA A 386 10.20 2.35 -15.04
C ALA A 386 9.70 0.89 -15.08
N ALA A 387 8.99 0.44 -14.03
CA ALA A 387 8.37 -0.88 -14.02
C ALA A 387 7.26 -1.03 -15.08
N PHE A 388 6.51 0.04 -15.32
CA PHE A 388 5.50 0.07 -16.38
C PHE A 388 6.11 -0.11 -17.77
N GLU A 389 7.23 0.51 -18.08
CA GLU A 389 7.93 0.31 -19.36
C GLU A 389 8.26 -1.18 -19.57
N GLU A 390 8.69 -1.88 -18.51
CA GLU A 390 8.92 -3.32 -18.60
C GLU A 390 7.62 -4.11 -18.79
N LEU A 391 6.54 -3.73 -18.09
CA LEU A 391 5.24 -4.37 -18.21
C LEU A 391 4.67 -4.19 -19.63
N LEU A 392 4.84 -3.01 -20.22
CA LEU A 392 4.40 -2.69 -21.57
C LEU A 392 5.09 -3.54 -22.65
N PHE A 393 6.30 -4.05 -22.40
CA PHE A 393 6.92 -5.02 -23.31
C PHE A 393 6.03 -6.26 -23.51
N PHE A 394 5.45 -6.79 -22.42
CA PHE A 394 4.56 -7.96 -22.48
C PHE A 394 3.20 -7.60 -23.09
N VAL A 395 2.66 -6.43 -22.76
CA VAL A 395 1.40 -5.93 -23.32
C VAL A 395 1.50 -5.70 -24.82
N ASN A 396 2.59 -5.08 -25.30
CA ASN A 396 2.84 -4.84 -26.72
C ASN A 396 3.07 -6.13 -27.50
N SER A 397 3.72 -7.12 -26.87
CA SER A 397 3.85 -8.46 -27.43
C SER A 397 2.49 -9.14 -27.57
N TYR A 398 1.61 -8.97 -26.58
CA TYR A 398 0.23 -9.46 -26.66
C TYR A 398 -0.56 -8.74 -27.77
N PHE A 399 -0.46 -7.42 -27.90
CA PHE A 399 -1.13 -6.67 -28.97
C PHE A 399 -0.71 -7.14 -30.37
N ALA A 400 0.59 -7.37 -30.56
CA ALA A 400 1.09 -7.89 -31.81
C ALA A 400 0.55 -9.30 -32.12
N ASN A 401 0.52 -10.19 -31.13
CA ASN A 401 0.00 -11.54 -31.27
C ASN A 401 -1.51 -11.60 -31.47
N ALA A 402 -2.26 -10.71 -30.84
CA ALA A 402 -3.71 -10.60 -30.97
C ALA A 402 -4.16 -9.85 -32.25
N GLY A 403 -3.22 -9.30 -33.01
CA GLY A 403 -3.52 -8.54 -34.24
C GLY A 403 -4.13 -7.16 -34.00
N ILE A 404 -4.00 -6.61 -32.78
CA ILE A 404 -4.48 -5.28 -32.39
C ILE A 404 -3.58 -4.21 -33.01
N GLY A 405 -2.26 -4.43 -32.99
CA GLY A 405 -1.26 -3.54 -33.55
C GLY A 405 0.15 -3.90 -33.12
N ASN A 406 1.15 -3.41 -33.81
CA ASN A 406 2.56 -3.58 -33.41
C ASN A 406 3.11 -2.25 -32.91
N PHE A 407 3.15 -2.10 -31.59
CA PHE A 407 3.55 -0.87 -30.89
C PHE A 407 4.90 -1.00 -30.17
N ARG A 408 5.74 -1.97 -30.55
CA ARG A 408 7.04 -2.24 -29.87
C ARG A 408 8.00 -1.06 -29.83
N ASN A 409 7.91 -0.14 -30.79
CA ASN A 409 8.80 1.03 -30.89
C ASN A 409 8.09 2.35 -30.52
N GLU A 410 6.85 2.27 -30.08
CA GLU A 410 6.09 3.44 -29.66
C GLU A 410 6.38 3.80 -28.22
N SER A 411 6.52 5.09 -27.93
CA SER A 411 6.66 5.61 -26.59
C SER A 411 5.31 6.02 -26.04
N VAL A 412 5.12 5.86 -24.75
CA VAL A 412 3.94 6.33 -24.03
C VAL A 412 4.36 6.87 -22.66
N ASN A 413 3.79 7.98 -22.28
CA ASN A 413 3.94 8.53 -20.95
C ASN A 413 2.78 8.02 -20.07
N VAL A 414 3.12 7.36 -18.98
CA VAL A 414 2.15 6.82 -18.01
C VAL A 414 1.95 7.86 -16.91
N ILE A 415 0.72 8.37 -16.80
CA ILE A 415 0.39 9.46 -15.88
C ILE A 415 -0.42 8.91 -14.71
N PHE A 416 0.14 9.05 -13.51
CA PHE A 416 -0.55 8.75 -12.26
C PHE A 416 -1.35 9.97 -11.80
N ASN A 417 -2.67 9.86 -11.82
CA ASN A 417 -3.57 10.96 -11.47
C ASN A 417 -3.78 11.00 -9.95
N ARG A 418 -3.11 11.93 -9.27
CA ARG A 418 -3.16 12.05 -7.82
C ARG A 418 -4.46 12.68 -7.33
N ASP A 419 -4.90 12.24 -6.15
CA ASP A 419 -6.08 12.80 -5.50
C ASP A 419 -5.67 13.87 -4.47
N ILE A 420 -5.54 15.10 -4.92
CA ILE A 420 -5.20 16.26 -4.09
C ILE A 420 -6.47 17.07 -3.84
N LEU A 421 -6.70 17.44 -2.58
CA LEU A 421 -7.75 18.41 -2.25
C LEU A 421 -7.45 19.74 -2.93
N VAL A 422 -8.42 20.30 -3.59
CA VAL A 422 -8.34 21.58 -4.28
C VAL A 422 -9.34 22.52 -3.64
N ASN A 423 -8.91 23.75 -3.34
CA ASN A 423 -9.85 24.81 -3.02
C ASN A 423 -10.58 25.22 -4.31
N GLU A 424 -11.75 24.62 -4.55
CA GLU A 424 -12.52 24.82 -5.77
C GLU A 424 -12.80 26.29 -6.04
N SER A 425 -13.21 27.05 -5.00
CA SER A 425 -13.54 28.47 -5.13
C SER A 425 -12.35 29.30 -5.59
N GLU A 426 -11.18 29.09 -4.95
CA GLU A 426 -9.95 29.80 -5.32
C GLU A 426 -9.45 29.39 -6.71
N THR A 427 -9.57 28.13 -7.08
CA THR A 427 -9.16 27.61 -8.38
C THR A 427 -10.05 28.16 -9.49
N ILE A 428 -11.37 28.22 -9.30
CA ILE A 428 -12.32 28.82 -10.26
C ILE A 428 -12.03 30.30 -10.44
N ASP A 429 -11.79 31.04 -9.35
CA ASP A 429 -11.40 32.44 -9.41
C ASP A 429 -10.10 32.66 -10.19
N ASN A 430 -9.09 31.82 -9.97
CA ASN A 430 -7.82 31.87 -10.67
C ASN A 430 -7.95 31.53 -12.16
N CYS A 431 -8.76 30.52 -12.51
CA CYS A 431 -9.12 30.23 -13.90
C CYS A 431 -9.82 31.43 -14.57
N GLY A 432 -10.76 32.06 -13.87
CA GLY A 432 -11.44 33.25 -14.34
C GLY A 432 -10.50 34.45 -14.62
N LYS A 433 -9.54 34.69 -13.70
CA LYS A 433 -8.51 35.74 -13.82
C LYS A 433 -7.49 35.47 -14.92
N SER A 434 -7.22 34.19 -15.21
CA SER A 434 -6.26 33.76 -16.24
C SER A 434 -6.85 33.72 -17.65
N ARG A 435 -8.16 33.98 -17.81
CA ARG A 435 -8.82 33.97 -19.09
C ARG A 435 -8.25 35.04 -20.04
N GLY A 436 -7.84 34.59 -21.22
CA GLY A 436 -7.18 35.44 -22.22
C GLY A 436 -5.67 35.60 -22.06
N MET A 437 -5.05 35.03 -20.98
CA MET A 437 -3.61 34.97 -20.83
C MET A 437 -3.04 33.58 -21.20
N ILE A 438 -3.87 32.54 -21.05
CA ILE A 438 -3.54 31.15 -21.40
C ILE A 438 -4.63 30.57 -22.29
N SER A 439 -4.37 29.44 -22.96
CA SER A 439 -5.35 28.82 -23.86
C SER A 439 -6.60 28.35 -23.13
N ASP A 440 -7.75 28.34 -23.81
CA ASP A 440 -9.00 27.78 -23.27
C ASP A 440 -8.83 26.29 -22.88
N GLU A 441 -8.00 25.54 -23.61
CA GLU A 441 -7.67 24.15 -23.32
C GLU A 441 -7.00 23.98 -21.94
N THR A 442 -6.01 24.83 -21.62
CA THR A 442 -5.35 24.81 -20.32
C THR A 442 -6.31 25.21 -19.20
N LEU A 443 -7.18 26.20 -19.44
CA LEU A 443 -8.21 26.62 -18.47
C LEU A 443 -9.20 25.52 -18.16
N VAL A 444 -9.70 24.83 -19.20
CA VAL A 444 -10.64 23.71 -19.06
C VAL A 444 -9.97 22.54 -18.32
N LYS A 445 -8.70 22.22 -18.64
CA LYS A 445 -7.94 21.17 -17.97
C LYS A 445 -7.72 21.45 -16.47
N MET A 446 -7.59 22.71 -16.08
CA MET A 446 -7.36 23.13 -14.69
C MET A 446 -8.64 23.40 -13.91
N HIS A 447 -9.80 23.35 -14.55
CA HIS A 447 -11.07 23.65 -13.90
C HIS A 447 -11.54 22.45 -13.03
N PRO A 448 -11.83 22.63 -11.73
CA PRO A 448 -12.10 21.54 -10.79
C PRO A 448 -13.35 20.71 -11.10
N TRP A 449 -14.26 21.22 -11.93
CA TRP A 449 -15.49 20.52 -12.33
C TRP A 449 -15.38 19.75 -13.65
N VAL A 450 -14.19 19.72 -14.24
CA VAL A 450 -13.98 19.07 -15.53
C VAL A 450 -13.17 17.80 -15.35
N ASP A 451 -13.81 16.65 -15.49
CA ASP A 451 -13.17 15.34 -15.41
C ASP A 451 -12.45 14.96 -16.71
N ASP A 452 -13.04 15.31 -17.88
CA ASP A 452 -12.49 15.05 -19.20
C ASP A 452 -12.41 16.33 -20.03
N PRO A 453 -11.22 16.95 -20.10
CA PRO A 453 -11.02 18.20 -20.84
C PRO A 453 -11.33 18.09 -22.33
N VAL A 454 -11.08 16.94 -22.96
CA VAL A 454 -11.29 16.74 -24.40
C VAL A 454 -12.78 16.73 -24.71
N THR A 455 -13.56 15.99 -23.96
CA THR A 455 -15.01 15.93 -24.10
C THR A 455 -15.63 17.28 -23.79
N GLU A 456 -15.12 18.01 -22.80
CA GLU A 456 -15.67 19.34 -22.44
C GLU A 456 -15.36 20.40 -23.50
N LEU A 457 -14.17 20.41 -24.07
CA LEU A 457 -13.81 21.27 -25.18
C LEU A 457 -14.69 21.01 -26.43
N ALA A 458 -14.97 19.73 -26.70
CA ALA A 458 -15.89 19.37 -27.80
C ALA A 458 -17.31 19.88 -27.54
N ARG A 459 -17.80 19.82 -26.29
CA ARG A 459 -19.11 20.39 -25.90
C ARG A 459 -19.14 21.92 -26.06
N ILE A 460 -18.11 22.60 -25.57
CA ILE A 460 -17.96 24.06 -25.70
C ILE A 460 -17.95 24.47 -27.18
N ALA A 461 -17.24 23.74 -28.03
CA ALA A 461 -17.22 24.01 -29.48
C ALA A 461 -18.60 23.83 -30.11
N ALA A 462 -19.32 22.75 -29.78
CA ALA A 462 -20.66 22.51 -30.29
C ALA A 462 -21.69 23.55 -29.79
N GLU A 463 -21.56 24.04 -28.56
CA GLU A 463 -22.41 25.12 -28.03
C GLU A 463 -22.12 26.46 -28.69
N ARG A 464 -20.87 26.78 -28.99
CA ARG A 464 -20.47 27.99 -29.72
C ARG A 464 -21.03 27.96 -31.15
N GLU A 465 -21.01 26.82 -31.83
CA GLU A 465 -21.53 26.64 -33.16
C GLU A 465 -23.07 26.83 -33.19
N LYS A 466 -23.78 26.19 -32.27
CA LYS A 466 -25.25 26.40 -32.11
C LYS A 466 -25.61 27.83 -31.78
N SER A 467 -24.83 28.50 -30.95
CA SER A 467 -25.07 29.91 -30.61
C SER A 467 -24.79 30.84 -31.79
N ALA A 468 -23.81 30.54 -32.64
CA ALA A 468 -23.53 31.27 -33.89
C ALA A 468 -24.67 31.08 -34.89
N GLU A 469 -25.17 29.86 -35.10
CA GLU A 469 -26.31 29.56 -35.95
C GLU A 469 -27.59 30.28 -35.48
N GLN A 470 -27.85 30.33 -34.19
CA GLN A 470 -29.00 31.07 -33.63
C GLN A 470 -28.86 32.58 -33.84
N ASN A 471 -27.66 33.15 -33.67
CA ASN A 471 -27.42 34.57 -33.90
C ASN A 471 -27.54 34.95 -35.40
N ASP A 472 -27.08 34.10 -36.32
CA ASP A 472 -27.26 34.29 -37.75
C ASP A 472 -28.73 34.17 -38.16
N ALA A 473 -29.50 33.27 -37.58
CA ALA A 473 -30.94 33.16 -37.81
C ALA A 473 -31.70 34.40 -37.29
N TYR A 474 -31.29 34.97 -36.13
CA TYR A 474 -31.82 36.22 -35.61
C TYR A 474 -31.41 37.41 -36.48
N GLY A 475 -30.18 37.48 -36.99
CA GLY A 475 -29.69 38.50 -37.90
C GLY A 475 -30.45 38.51 -39.23
N GLN A 476 -30.79 37.33 -39.76
CA GLN A 476 -31.59 37.17 -40.95
C GLN A 476 -33.09 37.56 -40.73
N MET A 477 -33.66 37.34 -39.56
CA MET A 477 -35.02 37.71 -39.19
C MET A 477 -35.23 39.24 -39.01
N PHE A 478 -34.23 39.96 -38.56
CA PHE A 478 -34.30 41.41 -38.27
C PHE A 478 -33.51 42.30 -39.22
N GLY A 479 -32.68 41.73 -40.13
CA GLY A 479 -31.91 42.49 -41.16
C GLY A 479 -32.63 42.83 -42.46
N GLY A 480 -33.91 42.49 -42.57
CA GLY A 480 -34.68 42.65 -43.77
C GLY A 480 -35.64 43.84 -43.78
N THR A 481 -35.19 45.07 -43.52
CA THR A 481 -35.93 46.31 -43.96
C THR A 481 -35.03 47.54 -43.81
N ASN A 482 -34.33 47.89 -44.89
CA ASN A 482 -34.03 49.27 -45.23
C ASN A 482 -33.31 49.29 -46.57
N ASN A 483 -34.13 49.20 -47.63
CA ASN A 483 -33.76 49.73 -48.95
C ASN A 483 -34.98 50.29 -49.58
N THR A 484 -35.19 51.62 -49.56
CA THR A 484 -35.86 52.37 -50.59
C THR A 484 -35.61 53.86 -50.45
N GLY A 485 -35.17 54.41 -51.53
CA GLY A 485 -35.48 55.74 -51.98
C GLY A 485 -34.50 56.84 -51.53
N GLY A 486 -33.77 57.43 -52.34
CA GLY A 486 -33.93 57.90 -53.65
C GLY A 486 -33.52 59.35 -53.75
N VAL A 487 -32.63 59.63 -54.66
CA VAL A 487 -32.65 60.83 -55.54
C VAL A 487 -32.56 62.21 -54.88
N GLY A 488 -31.57 62.94 -55.25
CA GLY A 488 -31.65 64.41 -55.23
C GLY A 488 -30.33 65.13 -55.23
N ASN A 489 -29.82 65.41 -56.40
CA ASN A 489 -28.97 66.54 -56.82
C ASN A 489 -29.06 67.80 -55.92
N GLU A 490 -27.99 68.48 -55.66
CA GLU A 490 -27.42 69.63 -56.32
C GLU A 490 -26.48 70.45 -55.47
N LYS A 491 -25.32 70.72 -56.03
CA LYS A 491 -24.53 71.95 -55.99
C LYS A 491 -24.68 72.90 -54.79
N GLN A 492 -23.63 73.09 -54.11
CA GLN A 492 -22.65 74.23 -54.17
C GLN A 492 -21.49 74.05 -53.23
#